data_b9931209ed962d276329886c1e419cae
#
_entry.id   b9931209ed962d276329886c1e419cae
#
_cell.length_a   1.000
_cell.length_b   1.000
_cell.length_c   1.000
_cell.angle_alpha   90.00
_cell.angle_beta   90.00
_cell.angle_gamma   90.00
#
_symmetry.space_group_name_H-M   'P 1'
#
loop_
_entity.id
_entity.type
_entity.pdbx_description
1 polymer ?
#
loop_
_entity_poly.entity_id
_entity_poly.type
_entity_poly.pdbx_seq_one_letter_code
_entity_poly.pdbx_strand_id
1 'polypeptide(L)'
;EIPQADTLEKTKKWSQSHLTEIESVAEKVIEKEGYSYPVKAEVTECEFPDKTYGDVTFPAGTYQALRIEIGEAKGQNWWCVLYPNLCFIDAVHAVVPEEGKDELKKVLDEEEYEMVTVTSKFKIKWFNSTLSSLICFFNWF
;
A
#
# COMPACT_ATOMS: atom_id res chain seq x y z
N GLU A 1 -1.17 -4.54 -15.94
CA GLU A 1 -1.27 -3.11 -15.53
C GLU A 1 -2.50 -2.96 -14.66
N ILE A 2 -2.34 -2.45 -13.44
CA ILE A 2 -3.49 -2.08 -12.62
C ILE A 2 -4.16 -0.90 -13.34
N PRO A 3 -5.42 -1.02 -13.77
CA PRO A 3 -6.10 0.11 -14.38
C PRO A 3 -6.03 1.30 -13.42
N GLN A 4 -5.83 2.49 -13.94
CA GLN A 4 -5.95 3.71 -13.14
C GLN A 4 -7.39 3.79 -12.61
N ALA A 5 -7.59 3.20 -11.43
CA ALA A 5 -8.92 3.21 -10.81
C ALA A 5 -9.08 4.56 -10.10
N ASP A 6 -10.12 5.28 -10.50
CA ASP A 6 -10.38 6.65 -10.02
C ASP A 6 -10.83 6.70 -8.55
N THR A 7 -11.02 5.54 -7.91
CA THR A 7 -11.49 5.46 -6.52
C THR A 7 -10.92 4.24 -5.80
N LEU A 8 -10.79 4.36 -4.48
CA LEU A 8 -10.41 3.26 -3.58
C LEU A 8 -11.27 1.99 -3.80
N GLU A 9 -12.58 2.16 -3.87
CA GLU A 9 -13.52 1.03 -4.05
C GLU A 9 -13.32 0.30 -5.38
N LYS A 10 -13.05 1.02 -6.47
CA LYS A 10 -12.74 0.41 -7.76
C LYS A 10 -11.43 -0.36 -7.72
N THR A 11 -10.39 0.21 -7.11
CA THR A 11 -9.08 -0.44 -6.95
C THR A 11 -9.20 -1.71 -6.11
N LYS A 12 -9.91 -1.63 -4.99
CA LYS A 12 -10.17 -2.77 -4.11
C LYS A 12 -10.93 -3.89 -4.85
N LYS A 13 -12.03 -3.54 -5.51
CA LYS A 13 -12.84 -4.49 -6.28
C LYS A 13 -12.05 -5.13 -7.42
N TRP A 14 -11.26 -4.35 -8.12
CA TRP A 14 -10.37 -4.87 -9.16
C TRP A 14 -9.38 -5.88 -8.57
N SER A 15 -8.69 -5.52 -7.50
CA SER A 15 -7.74 -6.41 -6.82
C SER A 15 -8.42 -7.72 -6.39
N GLN A 16 -9.60 -7.64 -5.78
CA GLN A 16 -10.37 -8.83 -5.37
C GLN A 16 -10.75 -9.74 -6.54
N SER A 17 -11.05 -9.18 -7.70
CA SER A 17 -11.44 -9.97 -8.88
C SER A 17 -10.24 -10.55 -9.66
N HIS A 18 -9.01 -10.12 -9.38
CA HIS A 18 -7.80 -10.53 -10.10
C HIS A 18 -6.76 -11.25 -9.22
N LEU A 19 -7.16 -11.75 -8.04
CA LEU A 19 -6.23 -12.40 -7.10
C LEU A 19 -5.45 -13.54 -7.75
N THR A 20 -6.13 -14.43 -8.46
CA THR A 20 -5.50 -15.57 -9.16
C THR A 20 -4.51 -15.11 -10.25
N GLU A 21 -4.81 -14.03 -10.95
CA GLU A 21 -3.91 -13.47 -11.94
C GLU A 21 -2.67 -12.85 -11.27
N ILE A 22 -2.86 -12.16 -10.15
CA ILE A 22 -1.77 -11.58 -9.35
C ILE A 22 -0.84 -12.70 -8.84
N GLU A 23 -1.40 -13.78 -8.29
CA GLU A 23 -0.66 -14.96 -7.85
C GLU A 23 0.17 -15.55 -8.99
N SER A 24 -0.47 -15.79 -10.15
CA SER A 24 0.20 -16.36 -11.33
C SER A 24 1.34 -15.48 -11.85
N VAL A 25 1.17 -14.16 -11.83
CA VAL A 25 2.23 -13.22 -12.24
C VAL A 25 3.39 -13.27 -11.24
N ALA A 26 3.10 -13.28 -9.94
CA ALA A 26 4.13 -13.36 -8.90
C ALA A 26 4.92 -14.67 -8.97
N GLU A 27 4.23 -15.81 -9.16
CA GLU A 27 4.86 -17.13 -9.33
C GLU A 27 5.81 -17.16 -10.53
N LYS A 28 5.40 -16.61 -11.68
CA LYS A 28 6.26 -16.51 -12.88
C LYS A 28 7.51 -15.68 -12.63
N VAL A 29 7.42 -14.60 -11.86
CA VAL A 29 8.58 -13.78 -11.50
C VAL A 29 9.52 -14.57 -10.59
N ILE A 30 8.99 -15.27 -9.60
CA ILE A 30 9.74 -16.09 -8.65
C ILE A 30 10.47 -17.23 -9.40
N GLU A 31 9.79 -17.91 -10.31
CA GLU A 31 10.37 -18.95 -11.15
C GLU A 31 11.51 -18.43 -12.06
N LYS A 32 11.32 -17.24 -12.63
CA LYS A 32 12.36 -16.59 -13.46
C LYS A 32 13.62 -16.28 -12.66
N GLU A 33 13.49 -15.97 -11.38
CA GLU A 33 14.62 -15.76 -10.47
C GLU A 33 15.21 -17.08 -9.93
N GLY A 34 14.70 -18.23 -10.35
CA GLY A 34 15.22 -19.56 -9.99
C GLY A 34 14.67 -20.16 -8.71
N TYR A 35 13.58 -19.63 -8.21
CA TYR A 35 12.90 -20.12 -7.00
C TYR A 35 11.57 -20.80 -7.31
N SER A 36 11.06 -21.59 -6.37
CA SER A 36 9.77 -22.27 -6.47
C SER A 36 9.02 -22.16 -5.15
N TYR A 37 8.47 -20.99 -4.91
CA TYR A 37 7.67 -20.71 -3.72
C TYR A 37 6.20 -20.55 -4.08
N PRO A 38 5.27 -21.11 -3.29
CA PRO A 38 3.85 -20.85 -3.48
C PRO A 38 3.55 -19.37 -3.19
N VAL A 39 2.60 -18.81 -3.89
CA VAL A 39 2.12 -17.45 -3.69
C VAL A 39 0.66 -17.48 -3.30
N LYS A 40 0.27 -16.68 -2.33
CA LYS A 40 -1.11 -16.45 -1.93
C LYS A 40 -1.39 -14.96 -1.89
N ALA A 41 -2.44 -14.53 -2.59
CA ALA A 41 -2.91 -13.15 -2.57
C ALA A 41 -4.30 -13.04 -1.95
N GLU A 42 -4.52 -12.01 -1.15
CA GLU A 42 -5.83 -11.72 -0.58
C GLU A 42 -6.00 -10.21 -0.34
N VAL A 43 -7.25 -9.74 -0.35
CA VAL A 43 -7.58 -8.38 0.10
C VAL A 43 -8.18 -8.48 1.49
N THR A 44 -7.48 -7.94 2.49
CA THR A 44 -7.82 -8.06 3.90
C THR A 44 -7.40 -6.82 4.68
N GLU A 45 -7.76 -6.76 5.94
CA GLU A 45 -7.27 -5.73 6.86
C GLU A 45 -5.96 -6.18 7.50
N CYS A 46 -4.96 -5.28 7.51
CA CYS A 46 -3.66 -5.52 8.13
C CYS A 46 -3.26 -4.32 8.99
N GLU A 47 -2.53 -4.61 10.06
CA GLU A 47 -1.89 -3.58 10.87
C GLU A 47 -0.53 -3.21 10.28
N PHE A 48 -0.28 -1.92 10.16
CA PHE A 48 0.98 -1.37 9.65
C PHE A 48 1.60 -0.40 10.66
N PRO A 49 2.93 -0.38 10.76
CA PRO A 49 3.64 0.69 11.45
C PRO A 49 3.49 2.02 10.67
N ASP A 50 3.87 3.11 11.30
CA ASP A 50 3.99 4.39 10.59
C ASP A 50 5.04 4.30 9.47
N LYS A 51 4.77 4.99 8.37
CA LYS A 51 5.69 5.09 7.24
C LYS A 51 5.68 6.46 6.61
N THR A 52 6.90 6.98 6.42
CA THR A 52 7.13 8.28 5.81
C THR A 52 7.63 8.13 4.38
N TYR A 53 7.00 8.88 3.47
CA TYR A 53 7.40 9.08 2.09
C TYR A 53 7.70 10.58 1.91
N GLY A 54 8.98 10.96 1.99
CA GLY A 54 9.36 12.37 1.93
C GLY A 54 8.69 13.20 3.02
N ASP A 55 7.80 14.08 2.64
CA ASP A 55 7.03 14.97 3.53
C ASP A 55 5.63 14.44 3.90
N VAL A 56 5.29 13.23 3.48
CA VAL A 56 4.01 12.56 3.78
C VAL A 56 4.23 11.38 4.70
N THR A 57 3.55 11.32 5.82
CA THR A 57 3.62 10.22 6.80
C THR A 57 2.26 9.57 7.00
N PHE A 58 2.17 8.29 6.67
CA PHE A 58 1.02 7.46 7.03
C PHE A 58 1.20 6.96 8.46
N PRO A 59 0.25 7.24 9.37
CA PRO A 59 0.34 6.81 10.75
C PRO A 59 0.20 5.29 10.87
N ALA A 60 0.75 4.72 11.95
CA ALA A 60 0.50 3.33 12.31
C ALA A 60 -1.00 3.08 12.51
N GLY A 61 -1.52 1.97 12.01
CA GLY A 61 -2.94 1.63 12.12
C GLY A 61 -3.34 0.44 11.27
N THR A 62 -4.64 0.18 11.25
CA THR A 62 -5.25 -0.88 10.45
C THR A 62 -5.70 -0.30 9.11
N TYR A 63 -5.24 -0.93 8.02
CA TYR A 63 -5.55 -0.51 6.65
C TYR A 63 -6.09 -1.68 5.85
N GLN A 64 -6.90 -1.36 4.85
CA GLN A 64 -7.23 -2.33 3.79
C GLN A 64 -5.95 -2.62 2.99
N ALA A 65 -5.66 -3.88 2.75
CA ALA A 65 -4.43 -4.30 2.09
C ALA A 65 -4.67 -5.37 1.02
N LEU A 66 -3.99 -5.24 -0.12
CA LEU A 66 -3.70 -6.35 -1.00
C LEU A 66 -2.45 -7.02 -0.43
N ARG A 67 -2.63 -8.14 0.25
CA ARG A 67 -1.57 -8.90 0.90
C ARG A 67 -1.11 -10.03 -0.02
N ILE A 68 0.19 -10.12 -0.24
CA ILE A 68 0.80 -11.17 -1.05
C ILE A 68 1.84 -11.88 -0.18
N GLU A 69 1.61 -13.14 0.10
CA GLU A 69 2.48 -14.02 0.86
C GLU A 69 3.26 -14.93 -0.10
N ILE A 70 4.57 -15.01 0.09
CA ILE A 70 5.47 -15.83 -0.71
C ILE A 70 6.15 -16.85 0.19
N GLY A 71 6.00 -18.12 -0.12
CA GLY A 71 6.52 -19.22 0.67
C GLY A 71 5.86 -19.30 2.04
N GLU A 72 6.64 -19.41 3.10
CA GLU A 72 6.15 -19.50 4.49
C GLU A 72 5.82 -18.14 5.11
N ALA A 73 6.04 -17.06 4.39
CA ALA A 73 5.79 -15.68 4.84
C ALA A 73 6.43 -15.35 6.21
N LYS A 74 7.64 -15.85 6.45
CA LYS A 74 8.39 -15.67 7.72
C LYS A 74 9.58 -14.72 7.60
N GLY A 75 9.82 -14.21 6.40
CA GLY A 75 10.97 -13.37 6.10
C GLY A 75 10.70 -11.89 6.27
N GLN A 76 11.23 -11.11 5.36
CA GLN A 76 11.09 -9.65 5.40
C GLN A 76 9.79 -9.19 4.75
N ASN A 77 9.27 -8.09 5.27
CA ASN A 77 8.07 -7.45 4.74
C ASN A 77 8.44 -6.22 3.92
N TRP A 78 7.77 -6.06 2.80
CA TRP A 78 7.77 -4.83 2.04
C TRP A 78 6.34 -4.38 1.80
N TRP A 79 6.08 -3.09 1.93
CA TRP A 79 4.77 -2.53 1.69
C TRP A 79 4.83 -1.09 1.17
N CYS A 80 3.80 -0.73 0.44
CA CYS A 80 3.63 0.61 -0.10
C CYS A 80 2.15 0.95 -0.20
N VAL A 81 1.85 2.23 -0.36
CA VAL A 81 0.48 2.68 -0.62
C VAL A 81 0.15 2.43 -2.08
N LEU A 82 -0.82 1.55 -2.34
CA LEU A 82 -1.27 1.20 -3.69
C LEU A 82 -2.27 2.22 -4.23
N TYR A 83 -3.09 2.78 -3.36
CA TYR A 83 -4.05 3.81 -3.71
C TYR A 83 -4.12 4.88 -2.59
N PRO A 84 -3.85 6.16 -2.90
CA PRO A 84 -3.28 6.64 -4.17
C PRO A 84 -1.92 6.03 -4.47
N ASN A 85 -1.53 5.97 -5.75
CA ASN A 85 -0.33 5.24 -6.15
C ASN A 85 0.96 5.93 -5.72
N LEU A 86 1.46 5.54 -4.54
CA LEU A 86 2.74 5.98 -3.99
C LEU A 86 3.84 4.90 -4.07
N CYS A 87 3.54 3.74 -4.65
CA CYS A 87 4.48 2.62 -4.73
C CYS A 87 5.75 2.92 -5.54
N PHE A 88 5.67 3.83 -6.49
CA PHE A 88 6.76 4.18 -7.40
C PHE A 88 7.34 5.58 -7.13
N ILE A 89 6.99 6.19 -6.02
CA ILE A 89 7.65 7.43 -5.60
C ILE A 89 9.06 7.07 -5.18
N ASP A 90 10.01 7.58 -5.93
CA ASP A 90 11.43 7.31 -5.75
C ASP A 90 11.88 7.73 -4.34
N ALA A 91 12.39 6.78 -3.59
CA ALA A 91 12.95 7.02 -2.25
C ALA A 91 14.14 7.99 -2.24
N VAL A 92 14.66 8.33 -3.43
CA VAL A 92 15.76 9.30 -3.63
C VAL A 92 15.27 10.75 -3.57
N HIS A 93 14.00 11.01 -3.85
CA HIS A 93 13.42 12.34 -3.74
C HIS A 93 12.77 12.52 -2.36
N ALA A 94 13.32 13.42 -1.56
CA ALA A 94 12.85 13.68 -0.20
C ALA A 94 11.47 14.38 -0.12
N VAL A 95 10.73 14.45 -1.22
CA VAL A 95 9.42 15.13 -1.32
C VAL A 95 8.52 14.35 -2.26
N VAL A 96 7.27 14.14 -1.85
CA VAL A 96 6.24 13.58 -2.74
C VAL A 96 5.94 14.60 -3.84
N PRO A 97 5.99 14.22 -5.13
CA PRO A 97 5.66 15.13 -6.22
C PRO A 97 4.26 15.76 -6.07
N GLU A 98 4.07 16.95 -6.63
CA GLU A 98 2.76 17.65 -6.53
C GLU A 98 1.61 16.82 -7.10
N GLU A 99 1.85 16.05 -8.18
CA GLU A 99 0.88 15.13 -8.73
C GLU A 99 0.44 14.06 -7.70
N GLY A 100 1.36 13.55 -6.90
CA GLY A 100 1.06 12.59 -5.82
C GLY A 100 0.29 13.24 -4.67
N LYS A 101 0.57 14.50 -4.35
CA LYS A 101 -0.18 15.28 -3.35
C LYS A 101 -1.60 15.61 -3.83
N ASP A 102 -1.75 15.91 -5.11
CA ASP A 102 -3.07 16.13 -5.70
C ASP A 102 -3.92 14.86 -5.71
N GLU A 103 -3.30 13.70 -5.94
CA GLU A 103 -3.99 12.41 -5.80
C GLU A 103 -4.40 12.14 -4.34
N LEU A 104 -3.52 12.44 -3.37
CA LEU A 104 -3.84 12.34 -1.94
C LEU A 104 -5.03 13.23 -1.56
N LYS A 105 -5.07 14.49 -2.03
CA LYS A 105 -6.18 15.42 -1.78
C LYS A 105 -7.51 14.96 -2.35
N LYS A 106 -7.52 14.18 -3.43
CA LYS A 106 -8.74 13.64 -4.03
C LYS A 106 -9.31 12.46 -3.25
N VAL A 107 -8.46 11.75 -2.52
CA VAL A 107 -8.76 10.47 -1.88
C VAL A 107 -9.02 10.63 -0.39
N LEU A 108 -8.23 11.46 0.26
CA LEU A 108 -8.31 11.74 1.69
C LEU A 108 -9.24 12.94 1.93
N ASP A 109 -9.97 12.91 3.04
CA ASP A 109 -10.64 14.12 3.51
C ASP A 109 -9.62 15.16 4.03
N GLU A 110 -10.10 16.36 4.37
CA GLU A 110 -9.22 17.46 4.79
C GLU A 110 -8.45 17.13 6.07
N GLU A 111 -9.07 16.44 7.03
CA GLU A 111 -8.44 16.03 8.29
C GLU A 111 -7.40 14.93 8.05
N GLU A 112 -7.72 13.94 7.22
CA GLU A 112 -6.80 12.88 6.82
C GLU A 112 -5.61 13.44 6.06
N TYR A 113 -5.83 14.38 5.13
CA TYR A 113 -4.77 15.01 4.35
C TYR A 113 -3.82 15.83 5.24
N GLU A 114 -4.35 16.65 6.16
CA GLU A 114 -3.55 17.37 7.13
C GLU A 114 -2.75 16.41 8.01
N MET A 115 -3.34 15.30 8.44
CA MET A 115 -2.69 14.30 9.28
C MET A 115 -1.44 13.70 8.59
N VAL A 116 -1.51 13.38 7.32
CA VAL A 116 -0.39 12.74 6.59
C VAL A 116 0.64 13.74 6.10
N THR A 117 0.30 15.02 5.93
CA THR A 117 1.19 16.05 5.36
C THR A 117 1.83 16.97 6.39
N VAL A 118 1.23 17.12 7.56
CA VAL A 118 1.81 17.93 8.64
C VAL A 118 2.88 17.13 9.36
N THR A 119 4.10 17.23 8.87
CA THR A 119 5.28 16.67 9.53
C THR A 119 5.57 17.43 10.81
N SER A 120 4.98 17.06 11.91
CA SER A 120 5.64 17.30 13.20
C SER A 120 4.90 16.70 14.38
N LYS A 121 5.65 15.95 15.19
CA LYS A 121 5.63 15.92 16.66
C LYS A 121 4.29 15.89 17.41
N PHE A 122 3.17 15.69 16.75
CA PHE A 122 1.92 15.43 17.43
C PHE A 122 1.76 13.94 17.71
N LYS A 123 1.79 13.59 18.99
CA LYS A 123 1.33 12.30 19.48
C LYS A 123 -0.11 12.12 18.98
N ILE A 124 -0.27 11.27 17.99
CA ILE A 124 -1.55 10.95 17.39
C ILE A 124 -2.43 10.36 18.49
N LYS A 125 -3.49 11.05 18.83
CA LYS A 125 -4.62 10.47 19.54
C LYS A 125 -5.16 9.33 18.68
N TRP A 126 -5.41 8.19 19.28
CA TRP A 126 -6.05 7.01 18.72
C TRP A 126 -7.13 7.39 17.71
N PHE A 127 -6.81 7.26 16.43
CA PHE A 127 -7.78 7.43 15.37
C PHE A 127 -8.37 6.06 15.04
N ASN A 128 -9.67 5.92 15.28
CA ASN A 128 -10.43 4.69 15.05
C ASN A 128 -11.04 4.67 13.63
N SER A 129 -10.47 5.44 12.70
CA SER A 129 -10.90 5.46 11.31
C SER A 129 -9.85 4.81 10.43
N THR A 130 -10.26 3.84 9.65
CA THR A 130 -9.47 3.26 8.57
C THR A 130 -9.23 4.36 7.55
N LEU A 131 -7.97 4.80 7.37
CA LEU A 131 -7.62 5.77 6.34
C LEU A 131 -8.10 5.29 4.97
N SER A 132 -8.60 6.19 4.14
CA SER A 132 -9.13 5.91 2.80
C SER A 132 -8.03 5.55 1.79
N SER A 133 -7.18 4.59 2.16
CA SER A 133 -6.07 4.11 1.33
C SER A 133 -6.02 2.60 1.25
N LEU A 134 -5.53 2.09 0.13
CA LEU A 134 -5.24 0.67 -0.08
C LEU A 134 -3.73 0.48 -0.09
N ILE A 135 -3.24 -0.39 0.78
CA ILE A 135 -1.82 -0.73 0.89
C ILE A 135 -1.54 -2.03 0.17
N CYS A 136 -0.45 -2.10 -0.58
CA CYS A 136 0.09 -3.35 -1.09
C CYS A 136 1.15 -3.86 -0.12
N PHE A 137 1.01 -5.10 0.30
CA PHE A 137 1.86 -5.74 1.28
C PHE A 137 2.44 -7.03 0.71
N PHE A 138 3.76 -7.12 0.70
CA PHE A 138 4.48 -8.32 0.32
C PHE A 138 5.21 -8.88 1.53
N ASN A 139 5.01 -10.15 1.79
CA ASN A 139 5.75 -10.89 2.80
C ASN A 139 6.42 -12.08 2.12
N TRP A 140 7.76 -12.11 2.09
CA TRP A 140 8.51 -13.20 1.48
C TRP A 140 9.50 -13.82 2.48
N PHE A 141 9.77 -15.08 2.22
CA PHE A 141 10.52 -16.09 3.00
C PHE A 141 11.44 -15.64 4.11
#